data_817753b7fc69491daab9a86e3ba0b0fc
#
_entry.id   817753b7fc69491daab9a86e3ba0b0fc
#
_cell.length_a   1.000
_cell.length_b   1.000
_cell.length_c   1.000
_cell.angle_alpha   90.00
_cell.angle_beta   90.00
_cell.angle_gamma   90.00
#
_symmetry.space_group_name_H-M   'P 1'
#
loop_
_entity.id
_entity.type
_entity.pdbx_description
1 polymer ?
#
loop_
_entity_poly.entity_id
_entity_poly.type
_entity_poly.pdbx_seq_one_letter_code
_entity_poly.pdbx_strand_id
1 'polypeptide(L)'
;LLTEGVFKVGMEVTYPPFESYDSNNNIVGLDPDFAALIAQHLQAKPQLIDTKFTSLILGIGKKYDAVISGMYVTPERQKQADAIPYALSGASIIALKGGAVQPKTEDELCGVKVGLQAGTTWVTSLKKHSDEWCLKNGKPAITIQEFPTAPEASQALLSKNIGAQLEIAPAAQI
;
A
#
# COMPACT_ATOMS: atom_id res chain seq x y z
N LEU A 1 1.38 18.14 18.82
CA LEU A 1 1.05 16.73 19.16
C LEU A 1 -0.31 16.68 19.86
N LEU A 2 -1.11 15.65 19.54
CA LEU A 2 -2.41 15.43 20.19
C LEU A 2 -2.29 15.13 21.68
N THR A 3 -1.18 14.52 22.06
CA THR A 3 -0.83 14.23 23.46
C THR A 3 0.58 14.77 23.72
N GLU A 4 0.73 15.56 24.77
CA GLU A 4 2.04 16.11 25.13
C GLU A 4 3.08 15.01 25.36
N GLY A 5 4.27 15.16 24.77
CA GLY A 5 5.35 14.20 24.89
C GLY A 5 5.15 12.86 24.18
N VAL A 6 4.07 12.70 23.38
CA VAL A 6 3.78 11.47 22.63
C VAL A 6 3.57 11.81 21.15
N PHE A 7 4.37 11.21 20.27
CA PHE A 7 4.18 11.26 18.82
C PHE A 7 3.42 10.04 18.36
N LYS A 8 2.13 10.21 18.05
CA LYS A 8 1.25 9.15 17.62
C LYS A 8 1.29 9.01 16.10
N VAL A 9 1.54 7.81 15.59
CA VAL A 9 1.66 7.53 14.15
C VAL A 9 0.72 6.40 13.77
N GLY A 10 -0.17 6.68 12.82
CA GLY A 10 -1.04 5.67 12.20
C GLY A 10 -0.29 4.93 11.09
N MET A 11 -0.42 3.61 11.04
CA MET A 11 0.12 2.75 9.99
C MET A 11 -0.72 1.48 9.83
N GLU A 12 -0.66 0.85 8.66
CA GLU A 12 -1.29 -0.44 8.41
C GLU A 12 -0.21 -1.53 8.48
N VAL A 13 -0.22 -2.34 9.53
CA VAL A 13 0.93 -3.16 9.97
C VAL A 13 0.99 -4.54 9.30
N THR A 14 0.51 -4.67 8.07
CA THR A 14 0.65 -5.89 7.27
C THR A 14 1.36 -5.65 5.93
N TYR A 15 2.37 -4.75 5.93
CA TYR A 15 2.99 -4.23 4.73
C TYR A 15 4.53 -4.25 4.78
N PRO A 16 5.18 -5.43 4.93
CA PRO A 16 6.63 -5.52 4.92
C PRO A 16 7.19 -5.10 3.54
N PRO A 17 8.37 -4.48 3.46
CA PRO A 17 9.31 -4.16 4.55
C PRO A 17 9.03 -2.83 5.26
N PHE A 18 7.92 -2.15 4.93
CA PHE A 18 7.58 -0.86 5.52
C PHE A 18 7.17 -1.03 6.97
N GLU A 19 6.17 -1.87 7.26
CA GLU A 19 5.75 -2.23 8.60
C GLU A 19 5.16 -3.63 8.67
N SER A 20 5.48 -4.34 9.74
CA SER A 20 4.94 -5.66 10.05
C SER A 20 5.10 -5.98 11.54
N TYR A 21 4.42 -7.02 12.01
CA TYR A 21 4.67 -7.58 13.34
C TYR A 21 5.82 -8.58 13.27
N ASP A 22 6.75 -8.52 14.23
CA ASP A 22 7.75 -9.57 14.45
C ASP A 22 7.14 -10.74 15.24
N SER A 23 7.95 -11.78 15.49
CA SER A 23 7.53 -12.97 16.27
C SER A 23 7.13 -12.67 17.72
N ASN A 24 7.49 -11.49 18.23
CA ASN A 24 7.19 -11.03 19.58
C ASN A 24 6.04 -10.00 19.60
N ASN A 25 5.31 -9.84 18.50
CA ASN A 25 4.27 -8.83 18.32
C ASN A 25 4.74 -7.37 18.43
N ASN A 26 6.00 -7.10 18.18
CA ASN A 26 6.46 -5.74 18.02
C ASN A 26 6.26 -5.26 16.59
N ILE A 27 5.90 -4.01 16.40
CA ILE A 27 5.82 -3.38 15.09
C ILE A 27 7.25 -3.01 14.66
N VAL A 28 7.69 -3.56 13.53
CA VAL A 28 9.05 -3.40 12.99
C VAL A 28 9.00 -3.05 11.50
N GLY A 29 10.05 -2.43 11.00
CA GLY A 29 10.19 -2.07 9.59
C GLY A 29 10.72 -0.66 9.39
N LEU A 30 10.76 -0.23 8.12
CA LEU A 30 11.26 1.09 7.74
C LEU A 30 10.45 2.22 8.40
N ASP A 31 9.14 2.12 8.34
CA ASP A 31 8.24 3.18 8.79
C ASP A 31 8.20 3.33 10.32
N PRO A 32 8.18 2.27 11.14
CA PRO A 32 8.39 2.33 12.58
C PRO A 32 9.72 2.97 12.98
N ASP A 33 10.82 2.61 12.31
CA ASP A 33 12.15 3.17 12.58
C ASP A 33 12.17 4.68 12.25
N PHE A 34 11.54 5.06 11.15
CA PHE A 34 11.40 6.46 10.75
C PHE A 34 10.56 7.26 11.75
N ALA A 35 9.44 6.68 12.22
CA ALA A 35 8.60 7.28 13.27
C ALA A 35 9.38 7.49 14.58
N ALA A 36 10.23 6.53 14.97
CA ALA A 36 11.08 6.65 16.16
C ALA A 36 12.09 7.78 16.03
N LEU A 37 12.72 7.95 14.88
CA LEU A 37 13.66 9.05 14.62
C LEU A 37 12.96 10.41 14.67
N ILE A 38 11.78 10.54 14.09
CA ILE A 38 10.99 11.78 14.17
C ILE A 38 10.61 12.08 15.63
N ALA A 39 10.13 11.07 16.36
CA ALA A 39 9.77 11.23 17.77
C ALA A 39 10.97 11.71 18.62
N GLN A 40 12.16 11.16 18.36
CA GLN A 40 13.40 11.60 19.03
C GLN A 40 13.68 13.09 18.78
N HIS A 41 13.55 13.55 17.54
CA HIS A 41 13.74 14.96 17.19
C HIS A 41 12.68 15.88 17.83
N LEU A 42 11.47 15.37 18.03
CA LEU A 42 10.39 16.07 18.71
C LEU A 42 10.49 15.99 20.26
N GLN A 43 11.50 15.32 20.80
CA GLN A 43 11.63 15.01 22.23
C GLN A 43 10.37 14.32 22.79
N ALA A 44 9.76 13.44 21.99
CA ALA A 44 8.54 12.71 22.30
C ALA A 44 8.77 11.20 22.25
N LYS A 45 7.86 10.44 22.84
CA LYS A 45 7.84 8.98 22.72
C LYS A 45 7.00 8.57 21.51
N PRO A 46 7.47 7.64 20.65
CA PRO A 46 6.64 7.15 19.55
C PRO A 46 5.53 6.24 20.08
N GLN A 47 4.34 6.38 19.54
CA GLN A 47 3.22 5.47 19.72
C GLN A 47 2.67 5.09 18.34
N LEU A 48 2.81 3.82 17.98
CA LEU A 48 2.36 3.29 16.70
C LEU A 48 0.95 2.75 16.84
N ILE A 49 0.06 3.11 15.91
CA ILE A 49 -1.36 2.75 15.94
C ILE A 49 -1.70 2.03 14.65
N ASP A 50 -1.95 0.72 14.76
CA ASP A 50 -2.38 -0.10 13.63
C ASP A 50 -3.80 0.28 13.22
N THR A 51 -3.98 0.60 11.95
CA THR A 51 -5.25 1.10 11.40
C THR A 51 -5.39 0.62 9.96
N LYS A 52 -6.60 0.33 9.53
CA LYS A 52 -6.90 -0.01 8.13
C LYS A 52 -6.38 1.07 7.20
N PHE A 53 -5.72 0.69 6.11
CA PHE A 53 -5.11 1.60 5.14
C PHE A 53 -6.08 2.68 4.63
N THR A 54 -7.30 2.28 4.29
CA THR A 54 -8.35 3.18 3.79
C THR A 54 -8.81 4.24 4.80
N SER A 55 -8.53 4.05 6.09
CA SER A 55 -8.94 4.96 7.18
C SER A 55 -7.81 5.86 7.68
N LEU A 56 -6.57 5.65 7.20
CA LEU A 56 -5.38 6.30 7.77
C LEU A 56 -5.47 7.83 7.72
N ILE A 57 -5.70 8.42 6.57
CA ILE A 57 -5.71 9.90 6.42
C ILE A 57 -6.81 10.54 7.27
N LEU A 58 -7.97 9.92 7.37
CA LEU A 58 -9.10 10.44 8.14
C LEU A 58 -8.84 10.51 9.65
N GLY A 59 -7.87 9.76 10.14
CA GLY A 59 -7.48 9.75 11.55
C GLY A 59 -6.48 10.84 11.95
N ILE A 60 -5.84 11.51 10.99
CA ILE A 60 -4.84 12.55 11.25
C ILE A 60 -5.51 13.72 12.00
N GLY A 61 -4.85 14.17 13.07
CA GLY A 61 -5.36 15.24 13.93
C GLY A 61 -6.49 14.84 14.88
N LYS A 62 -6.92 13.57 14.87
CA LYS A 62 -7.98 13.02 15.75
C LYS A 62 -7.50 11.82 16.56
N LYS A 63 -6.90 10.83 15.88
CA LYS A 63 -6.44 9.57 16.48
C LYS A 63 -4.91 9.53 16.61
N TYR A 64 -4.23 10.16 15.68
CA TYR A 64 -2.77 10.24 15.62
C TYR A 64 -2.33 11.56 14.99
N ASP A 65 -1.06 11.91 15.22
CA ASP A 65 -0.45 13.16 14.76
C ASP A 65 -0.06 13.08 13.28
N ALA A 66 0.38 11.91 12.83
CA ALA A 66 0.85 11.67 11.46
C ALA A 66 0.51 10.25 10.99
N VAL A 67 0.63 10.03 9.70
CA VAL A 67 0.59 8.72 9.06
C VAL A 67 1.93 8.46 8.38
N ILE A 68 2.52 7.29 8.64
CA ILE A 68 3.71 6.79 7.94
C ILE A 68 3.39 5.32 7.64
N SER A 69 3.11 4.98 6.38
CA SER A 69 2.61 3.64 6.01
C SER A 69 2.83 3.32 4.52
N GLY A 70 4.03 3.57 3.99
CA GLY A 70 4.33 3.31 2.58
C GLY A 70 3.35 4.00 1.62
N MET A 71 2.79 5.13 2.02
CA MET A 71 1.70 5.80 1.33
C MET A 71 2.22 6.79 0.28
N TYR A 72 1.76 6.66 -0.97
CA TYR A 72 2.13 7.59 -2.03
C TYR A 72 1.51 8.98 -1.83
N VAL A 73 2.29 10.00 -2.17
CA VAL A 73 1.81 11.38 -2.26
C VAL A 73 1.02 11.54 -3.55
N THR A 74 -0.25 11.96 -3.43
CA THR A 74 -1.12 12.26 -4.57
C THR A 74 -1.83 13.58 -4.38
N PRO A 75 -2.23 14.27 -5.46
CA PRO A 75 -3.01 15.52 -5.35
C PRO A 75 -4.30 15.35 -4.53
N GLU A 76 -4.99 14.20 -4.65
CA GLU A 76 -6.21 13.92 -3.91
C GLU A 76 -5.95 13.80 -2.41
N ARG A 77 -4.86 13.13 -2.02
CA ARG A 77 -4.45 13.00 -0.62
C ARG A 77 -3.96 14.32 -0.05
N GLN A 78 -3.24 15.13 -0.85
CA GLN A 78 -2.77 16.46 -0.44
C GLN A 78 -3.89 17.46 -0.19
N LYS A 79 -5.11 17.23 -0.72
CA LYS A 79 -6.30 18.01 -0.34
C LYS A 79 -6.78 17.73 1.08
N GLN A 80 -6.36 16.64 1.69
CA GLN A 80 -6.80 16.18 3.00
C GLN A 80 -5.72 16.32 4.07
N ALA A 81 -4.45 16.21 3.69
CA ALA A 81 -3.31 16.30 4.61
C ALA A 81 -2.05 16.77 3.85
N ASP A 82 -1.19 17.49 4.55
CA ASP A 82 0.14 17.81 4.05
C ASP A 82 0.99 16.53 3.97
N ALA A 83 1.92 16.48 3.00
CA ALA A 83 2.75 15.32 2.79
C ALA A 83 4.22 15.69 2.61
N ILE A 84 5.10 14.92 3.23
CA ILE A 84 6.56 14.99 3.10
C ILE A 84 7.02 13.68 2.48
N PRO A 85 7.52 13.65 1.23
CA PRO A 85 8.04 12.43 0.63
C PRO A 85 9.36 12.01 1.29
N TYR A 86 9.51 10.73 1.59
CA TYR A 86 10.73 10.17 2.19
C TYR A 86 11.39 9.08 1.33
N ALA A 87 10.69 8.55 0.32
CA ALA A 87 11.21 7.56 -0.61
C ALA A 87 10.55 7.66 -1.98
N LEU A 88 11.20 7.11 -2.99
CA LEU A 88 10.65 6.90 -4.33
C LEU A 88 10.57 5.40 -4.59
N SER A 89 9.44 4.95 -5.15
CA SER A 89 9.24 3.57 -5.54
C SER A 89 8.29 3.46 -6.72
N GLY A 90 8.25 2.28 -7.34
CA GLY A 90 7.34 1.95 -8.43
C GLY A 90 6.48 0.74 -8.09
N ALA A 91 5.61 0.37 -9.03
CA ALA A 91 4.81 -0.84 -8.97
C ALA A 91 5.57 -2.05 -9.50
N SER A 92 5.21 -3.22 -8.99
CA SER A 92 5.60 -4.52 -9.53
C SER A 92 4.38 -5.40 -9.74
N ILE A 93 4.43 -6.20 -10.79
CA ILE A 93 3.42 -7.23 -11.07
C ILE A 93 3.94 -8.55 -10.50
N ILE A 94 3.12 -9.18 -9.68
CA ILE A 94 3.40 -10.50 -9.10
C ILE A 94 2.49 -11.50 -9.80
N ALA A 95 3.05 -12.61 -10.28
CA ALA A 95 2.32 -13.72 -10.87
C ALA A 95 2.85 -15.06 -10.35
N LEU A 96 2.02 -16.11 -10.41
CA LEU A 96 2.45 -17.45 -10.02
C LEU A 96 3.52 -17.97 -10.97
N LYS A 97 4.65 -18.42 -10.43
CA LYS A 97 5.72 -19.05 -11.21
C LYS A 97 5.17 -20.28 -11.97
N GLY A 98 5.33 -20.27 -13.29
CA GLY A 98 4.81 -21.35 -14.13
C GLY A 98 3.28 -21.35 -14.31
N GLY A 99 2.58 -20.33 -13.84
CA GLY A 99 1.15 -20.17 -14.09
C GLY A 99 0.83 -19.79 -15.53
N ALA A 100 -0.45 -19.87 -15.90
CA ALA A 100 -0.91 -19.51 -17.24
C ALA A 100 -0.81 -18.00 -17.53
N VAL A 101 -0.88 -17.16 -16.49
CA VAL A 101 -0.80 -15.71 -16.58
C VAL A 101 0.61 -15.29 -16.16
N GLN A 102 1.40 -14.72 -17.08
CA GLN A 102 2.78 -14.31 -16.87
C GLN A 102 3.02 -12.91 -17.45
N PRO A 103 2.30 -11.87 -16.98
CA PRO A 103 2.39 -10.52 -17.51
C PRO A 103 3.76 -9.90 -17.18
N LYS A 104 4.39 -9.30 -18.17
CA LYS A 104 5.65 -8.56 -18.03
C LYS A 104 5.45 -7.05 -18.07
N THR A 105 4.32 -6.61 -18.60
CA THR A 105 3.96 -5.21 -18.75
C THR A 105 2.52 -4.98 -18.32
N GLU A 106 2.17 -3.74 -18.06
CA GLU A 106 0.80 -3.33 -17.73
C GLU A 106 -0.18 -3.66 -18.85
N ASP A 107 0.26 -3.58 -20.11
CA ASP A 107 -0.55 -3.90 -21.28
C ASP A 107 -0.99 -5.36 -21.35
N GLU A 108 -0.22 -6.27 -20.77
CA GLU A 108 -0.51 -7.68 -20.69
C GLU A 108 -1.50 -8.04 -19.56
N LEU A 109 -1.91 -7.06 -18.78
CA LEU A 109 -2.95 -7.23 -17.76
C LEU A 109 -4.37 -7.14 -18.32
N CYS A 110 -4.54 -6.72 -19.58
CA CYS A 110 -5.86 -6.68 -20.23
C CYS A 110 -6.52 -8.07 -20.21
N GLY A 111 -7.75 -8.15 -19.68
CA GLY A 111 -8.48 -9.40 -19.48
C GLY A 111 -8.04 -10.23 -18.28
N VAL A 112 -7.05 -9.79 -17.54
CA VAL A 112 -6.58 -10.46 -16.32
C VAL A 112 -7.35 -9.95 -15.10
N LYS A 113 -7.63 -10.84 -14.16
CA LYS A 113 -8.14 -10.48 -12.84
C LYS A 113 -6.96 -10.14 -11.93
N VAL A 114 -6.81 -8.85 -11.60
CA VAL A 114 -5.69 -8.31 -10.82
C VAL A 114 -6.16 -7.97 -9.42
N GLY A 115 -5.47 -8.51 -8.41
CA GLY A 115 -5.70 -8.20 -7.00
C GLY A 115 -4.72 -7.15 -6.49
N LEU A 116 -5.18 -6.32 -5.56
CA LEU A 116 -4.37 -5.30 -4.91
C LEU A 116 -5.03 -4.83 -3.61
N GLN A 117 -4.29 -4.07 -2.80
CA GLN A 117 -4.84 -3.51 -1.58
C GLN A 117 -5.78 -2.34 -1.88
N ALA A 118 -6.93 -2.33 -1.22
CA ALA A 118 -7.92 -1.26 -1.33
C ALA A 118 -7.34 0.10 -0.90
N GLY A 119 -7.78 1.17 -1.58
CA GLY A 119 -7.37 2.54 -1.27
C GLY A 119 -5.96 2.91 -1.72
N THR A 120 -5.24 2.02 -2.40
CA THR A 120 -3.93 2.31 -2.99
C THR A 120 -4.08 3.08 -4.31
N THR A 121 -3.01 3.77 -4.71
CA THR A 121 -2.98 4.48 -6.02
C THR A 121 -3.05 3.52 -7.20
N TRP A 122 -2.72 2.25 -6.99
CA TRP A 122 -2.77 1.20 -8.02
C TRP A 122 -4.18 0.95 -8.54
N VAL A 123 -5.21 1.09 -7.70
CA VAL A 123 -6.63 0.95 -8.11
C VAL A 123 -6.95 1.93 -9.22
N THR A 124 -6.64 3.21 -9.00
CA THR A 124 -6.91 4.27 -9.98
C THR A 124 -6.05 4.11 -11.24
N SER A 125 -4.78 3.76 -11.08
CA SER A 125 -3.85 3.56 -12.19
C SER A 125 -4.31 2.41 -13.11
N LEU A 126 -4.63 1.25 -12.55
CA LEU A 126 -5.13 0.11 -13.33
C LEU A 126 -6.47 0.39 -14.01
N LYS A 127 -7.38 1.05 -13.30
CA LYS A 127 -8.67 1.43 -13.88
C LYS A 127 -8.47 2.34 -15.09
N LYS A 128 -7.62 3.36 -14.96
CA LYS A 128 -7.28 4.26 -16.06
C LYS A 128 -6.66 3.49 -17.22
N HIS A 129 -5.71 2.60 -16.98
CA HIS A 129 -5.08 1.79 -18.02
C HIS A 129 -6.09 0.86 -18.71
N SER A 130 -6.98 0.22 -17.95
CA SER A 130 -8.07 -0.60 -18.48
C SER A 130 -8.96 0.19 -19.45
N ASP A 131 -9.41 1.39 -19.05
CA ASP A 131 -10.34 2.20 -19.82
C ASP A 131 -9.66 2.88 -21.03
N GLU A 132 -8.47 3.44 -20.82
CA GLU A 132 -7.79 4.27 -21.83
C GLU A 132 -6.92 3.47 -22.80
N TRP A 133 -6.45 2.29 -22.41
CA TRP A 133 -5.59 1.47 -23.25
C TRP A 133 -6.25 0.14 -23.64
N CYS A 134 -6.67 -0.70 -22.70
CA CYS A 134 -7.25 -2.01 -23.03
C CYS A 134 -8.49 -1.86 -23.91
N LEU A 135 -9.50 -1.15 -23.45
CA LEU A 135 -10.77 -1.01 -24.17
C LEU A 135 -10.60 -0.25 -25.49
N LYS A 136 -9.81 0.81 -25.52
CA LYS A 136 -9.56 1.58 -26.77
C LYS A 136 -8.82 0.76 -27.83
N ASN A 137 -8.05 -0.24 -27.42
CA ASN A 137 -7.36 -1.16 -28.34
C ASN A 137 -8.14 -2.45 -28.60
N GLY A 138 -9.42 -2.49 -28.25
CA GLY A 138 -10.29 -3.66 -28.48
C GLY A 138 -9.93 -4.87 -27.63
N LYS A 139 -9.19 -4.67 -26.54
CA LYS A 139 -8.83 -5.74 -25.59
C LYS A 139 -9.83 -5.78 -24.44
N PRO A 140 -9.98 -6.95 -23.76
CA PRO A 140 -10.82 -7.04 -22.59
C PRO A 140 -10.37 -6.11 -21.48
N ALA A 141 -11.31 -5.60 -20.67
CA ALA A 141 -11.00 -4.80 -19.48
C ALA A 141 -10.20 -5.60 -18.45
N ILE A 142 -9.40 -4.91 -17.65
CA ILE A 142 -8.79 -5.48 -16.44
C ILE A 142 -9.90 -5.64 -15.39
N THR A 143 -10.01 -6.83 -14.79
CA THR A 143 -10.88 -7.03 -13.64
C THR A 143 -10.10 -6.72 -12.37
N ILE A 144 -10.46 -5.65 -11.67
CA ILE A 144 -9.76 -5.22 -10.45
C ILE A 144 -10.49 -5.77 -9.24
N GLN A 145 -9.76 -6.51 -8.39
CA GLN A 145 -10.27 -7.01 -7.12
C GLN A 145 -9.49 -6.39 -5.97
N GLU A 146 -10.18 -5.64 -5.13
CA GLU A 146 -9.60 -4.97 -3.98
C GLU A 146 -9.69 -5.85 -2.73
N PHE A 147 -8.60 -5.87 -1.95
CA PHE A 147 -8.49 -6.59 -0.69
C PHE A 147 -8.17 -5.60 0.44
N PRO A 148 -8.58 -5.87 1.68
CA PRO A 148 -8.24 -5.01 2.82
C PRO A 148 -6.73 -4.88 3.05
N THR A 149 -5.97 -5.96 2.81
CA THR A 149 -4.53 -6.03 3.01
C THR A 149 -3.80 -6.65 1.81
N ALA A 150 -2.51 -6.34 1.66
CA ALA A 150 -1.67 -6.95 0.63
C ALA A 150 -1.52 -8.48 0.80
N PRO A 151 -1.31 -9.04 2.01
CA PRO A 151 -1.28 -10.49 2.22
C PRO A 151 -2.54 -11.23 1.76
N GLU A 152 -3.73 -10.63 1.91
CA GLU A 152 -4.98 -11.22 1.41
C GLU A 152 -5.00 -11.31 -0.12
N ALA A 153 -4.49 -10.29 -0.83
CA ALA A 153 -4.30 -10.34 -2.27
C ALA A 153 -3.31 -11.45 -2.66
N SER A 154 -2.21 -11.60 -1.93
CA SER A 154 -1.23 -12.66 -2.14
C SER A 154 -1.83 -14.06 -1.95
N GLN A 155 -2.68 -14.25 -0.93
CA GLN A 155 -3.42 -15.50 -0.73
C GLN A 155 -4.38 -15.80 -1.89
N ALA A 156 -5.06 -14.78 -2.41
CA ALA A 156 -5.93 -14.92 -3.57
C ALA A 156 -5.14 -15.31 -4.83
N LEU A 157 -3.90 -14.81 -4.99
CA LEU A 157 -3.01 -15.22 -6.07
C LEU A 157 -2.56 -16.68 -5.91
N LEU A 158 -2.13 -17.09 -4.72
CA LEU A 158 -1.70 -18.45 -4.43
C LEU A 158 -2.84 -19.46 -4.63
N SER A 159 -4.07 -19.11 -4.26
CA SER A 159 -5.26 -19.93 -4.48
C SER A 159 -5.83 -19.84 -5.89
N LYS A 160 -5.19 -19.11 -6.82
CA LYS A 160 -5.59 -18.91 -8.21
C LYS A 160 -6.94 -18.21 -8.38
N ASN A 161 -7.41 -17.49 -7.37
CA ASN A 161 -8.63 -16.68 -7.44
C ASN A 161 -8.41 -15.37 -8.23
N ILE A 162 -7.16 -14.93 -8.34
CA ILE A 162 -6.70 -13.84 -9.22
C ILE A 162 -5.54 -14.32 -10.08
N GLY A 163 -5.33 -13.67 -11.22
CA GLY A 163 -4.26 -14.03 -12.17
C GLY A 163 -2.94 -13.30 -11.91
N ALA A 164 -3.01 -12.11 -11.34
CA ALA A 164 -1.85 -11.30 -10.97
C ALA A 164 -2.17 -10.42 -9.77
N GLN A 165 -1.12 -9.96 -9.08
CA GLN A 165 -1.21 -8.96 -8.02
C GLN A 165 -0.34 -7.76 -8.40
N LEU A 166 -0.80 -6.56 -8.11
CA LEU A 166 -0.02 -5.34 -8.24
C LEU A 166 0.36 -4.84 -6.85
N GLU A 167 1.64 -4.56 -6.65
CA GLU A 167 2.19 -4.17 -5.38
C GLU A 167 3.33 -3.16 -5.53
N ILE A 168 3.67 -2.42 -4.48
CA ILE A 168 4.87 -1.60 -4.45
C ILE A 168 6.12 -2.49 -4.56
N ALA A 169 7.11 -2.04 -5.33
CA ALA A 169 8.27 -2.87 -5.66
C ALA A 169 9.00 -3.49 -4.46
N PRO A 170 9.26 -2.79 -3.34
CA PRO A 170 9.90 -3.40 -2.18
C PRO A 170 9.06 -4.52 -1.55
N ALA A 171 7.73 -4.35 -1.44
CA ALA A 171 6.85 -5.37 -0.87
C ALA A 171 6.70 -6.59 -1.80
N ALA A 172 6.78 -6.39 -3.11
CA ALA A 172 6.72 -7.48 -4.09
C ALA A 172 7.92 -8.43 -4.06
N GLN A 173 9.02 -8.05 -3.41
CA GLN A 173 10.26 -8.84 -3.33
C GLN A 173 10.33 -9.72 -2.07
N ILE A 174 9.42 -9.59 -1.17
CA ILE A 174 9.33 -10.36 0.07
C ILE A 174 8.35 -11.52 -0.09
#